data_890c2547b06f8b4c3bd3ff8cc3a83a3d
#
_entry.id   890c2547b06f8b4c3bd3ff8cc3a83a3d
#
_cell.length_a   1.000
_cell.length_b   1.000
_cell.length_c   1.000
_cell.angle_alpha   90.00
_cell.angle_beta   90.00
_cell.angle_gamma   90.00
#
_symmetry.space_group_name_H-M   'P 1'
#
loop_
_entity.id
_entity.type
_entity.pdbx_description
1 polymer ?
#
loop_
_entity_poly.entity_id
_entity_poly.type
_entity_poly.pdbx_seq_one_letter_code
_entity_poly.pdbx_strand_id
1 'polypeptide(L)'
;QRGLEASDGAVLQSKARPNPALSYSQEDTSRDKRTTTVQWTQMLEIGGKRDARMRAAARGRDVAEAELDAAKANLVADVRLAFFGLLVAQQREVLAGQTLDIARSAREAASKRVAAGKAAPLEANRASVAESSAELEQAQAQAAKRVARQQLQALIGGTGPVFGDAQGQLDVLPPVPEIGILQSRLEQSPSIQQARFTVE
;
A
#
# COMPACT_ATOMS: atom_id res chain seq x y z
N GLN A 1 10.42 -1.51 -8.21
CA GLN A 1 11.60 -1.16 -9.03
C GLN A 1 12.59 -2.32 -9.12
N ARG A 2 13.05 -2.89 -8.00
CA ARG A 2 14.01 -4.03 -8.02
C ARG A 2 13.52 -5.25 -8.80
N GLY A 3 12.22 -5.52 -8.81
CA GLY A 3 11.63 -6.60 -9.61
C GLY A 3 11.79 -6.36 -11.12
N LEU A 4 11.60 -5.13 -11.56
CA LEU A 4 11.80 -4.76 -12.96
C LEU A 4 13.28 -4.83 -13.35
N GLU A 5 14.20 -4.35 -12.53
CA GLU A 5 15.65 -4.47 -12.73
C GLU A 5 16.10 -5.93 -12.83
N ALA A 6 15.51 -6.82 -11.99
CA ALA A 6 15.78 -8.25 -12.07
C ALA A 6 15.29 -8.87 -13.38
N SER A 7 14.13 -8.45 -13.90
CA SER A 7 13.59 -8.92 -15.18
C SER A 7 14.41 -8.40 -16.37
N ASP A 8 14.95 -7.17 -16.31
CA ASP A 8 15.91 -6.65 -17.30
C ASP A 8 17.19 -7.52 -17.34
N GLY A 9 17.69 -7.93 -16.17
CA GLY A 9 18.79 -8.89 -16.06
C GLY A 9 18.47 -10.24 -16.71
N ALA A 10 17.25 -10.76 -16.50
CA ALA A 10 16.78 -12.01 -17.13
C ALA A 10 16.70 -11.89 -18.67
N VAL A 11 16.24 -10.73 -19.18
CA VAL A 11 16.25 -10.45 -20.63
C VAL A 11 17.68 -10.44 -21.19
N LEU A 12 18.62 -9.81 -20.51
CA LEU A 12 20.03 -9.82 -20.92
C LEU A 12 20.59 -11.25 -20.91
N GLN A 13 20.34 -12.01 -19.86
CA GLN A 13 20.79 -13.39 -19.73
C GLN A 13 20.17 -14.30 -20.81
N SER A 14 18.91 -14.07 -21.18
CA SER A 14 18.23 -14.85 -22.23
C SER A 14 18.89 -14.72 -23.60
N LYS A 15 19.59 -13.62 -23.87
CA LYS A 15 20.35 -13.35 -25.10
C LYS A 15 21.70 -14.09 -25.13
N ALA A 16 22.24 -14.42 -23.97
CA ALA A 16 23.52 -15.11 -23.88
C ALA A 16 23.42 -16.52 -24.43
N ARG A 17 24.49 -16.95 -25.11
CA ARG A 17 24.63 -18.35 -25.52
C ARG A 17 25.15 -19.16 -24.33
N PRO A 18 24.79 -20.45 -24.20
CA PRO A 18 25.38 -21.31 -23.20
C PRO A 18 26.91 -21.38 -23.35
N ASN A 19 27.59 -21.23 -22.22
CA ASN A 19 29.06 -21.33 -22.23
C ASN A 19 29.54 -22.73 -22.58
N PRO A 20 30.67 -22.88 -23.30
CA PRO A 20 31.30 -24.17 -23.44
C PRO A 20 31.84 -24.65 -22.09
N ALA A 21 31.77 -25.93 -21.85
CA ALA A 21 32.39 -26.59 -20.72
C ALA A 21 33.61 -27.38 -21.19
N LEU A 22 34.74 -27.18 -20.51
CA LEU A 22 35.95 -27.99 -20.69
C LEU A 22 36.15 -28.78 -19.41
N SER A 23 36.17 -30.11 -19.52
CA SER A 23 36.46 -30.99 -18.41
C SER A 23 37.78 -31.76 -18.69
N TYR A 24 38.55 -31.93 -17.65
CA TYR A 24 39.75 -32.71 -17.62
C TYR A 24 39.62 -33.77 -16.55
N SER A 25 39.77 -35.03 -16.90
CA SER A 25 39.78 -36.13 -15.95
C SER A 25 40.99 -37.03 -16.21
N GLN A 26 41.56 -37.52 -15.13
CA GLN A 26 42.66 -38.45 -15.16
C GLN A 26 42.27 -39.67 -14.33
N GLU A 27 42.23 -40.82 -14.98
CA GLU A 27 41.92 -42.09 -14.35
C GLU A 27 43.20 -42.91 -14.28
N ASP A 28 43.35 -43.63 -13.18
CA ASP A 28 44.48 -44.46 -12.81
C ASP A 28 45.78 -43.68 -12.56
N THR A 29 46.32 -43.83 -11.35
CA THR A 29 47.57 -43.18 -10.93
C THR A 29 48.84 -43.96 -11.27
N SER A 30 48.70 -45.20 -11.77
CA SER A 30 49.84 -46.06 -12.19
C SER A 30 50.43 -45.53 -13.47
N ARG A 31 51.76 -45.44 -13.57
CA ARG A 31 52.45 -44.90 -14.72
C ARG A 31 52.12 -45.62 -16.06
N ASP A 32 51.77 -46.89 -16.00
CA ASP A 32 51.54 -47.72 -17.21
C ASP A 32 50.09 -47.82 -17.66
N LYS A 33 49.13 -47.27 -16.84
CA LYS A 33 47.70 -47.36 -17.16
C LYS A 33 46.96 -45.98 -17.05
N ARG A 34 47.72 -44.88 -17.00
CA ARG A 34 47.19 -43.58 -16.91
C ARG A 34 46.37 -43.20 -18.14
N THR A 35 45.07 -43.02 -17.96
CA THR A 35 44.19 -42.47 -19.00
C THR A 35 43.87 -41.00 -18.66
N THR A 36 44.16 -40.12 -19.61
CA THR A 36 43.81 -38.69 -19.51
C THR A 36 42.75 -38.39 -20.53
N THR A 37 41.60 -37.90 -20.05
CA THR A 37 40.48 -37.48 -20.90
C THR A 37 40.31 -35.97 -20.82
N VAL A 38 40.35 -35.33 -21.98
CA VAL A 38 39.97 -33.91 -22.13
C VAL A 38 38.69 -33.87 -22.95
N GLN A 39 37.63 -33.35 -22.37
CA GLN A 39 36.34 -33.28 -23.04
C GLN A 39 35.90 -31.81 -23.14
N TRP A 40 35.58 -31.41 -24.37
CA TRP A 40 34.96 -30.12 -24.65
C TRP A 40 33.49 -30.36 -25.01
N THR A 41 32.57 -29.67 -24.29
CA THR A 41 31.13 -29.79 -24.51
C THR A 41 30.57 -28.43 -24.81
N GLN A 42 29.86 -28.30 -25.93
CA GLN A 42 29.14 -27.08 -26.31
C GLN A 42 27.67 -27.41 -26.55
N MET A 43 26.77 -26.75 -25.77
CA MET A 43 25.33 -26.85 -25.99
C MET A 43 24.95 -25.99 -27.20
N LEU A 44 24.34 -26.61 -28.23
CA LEU A 44 23.76 -25.94 -29.38
C LEU A 44 22.24 -25.92 -29.27
N GLU A 45 21.67 -24.72 -29.23
CA GLU A 45 20.21 -24.55 -29.19
C GLU A 45 19.66 -24.59 -30.62
N ILE A 46 18.97 -25.69 -30.97
CA ILE A 46 18.36 -25.91 -32.30
C ILE A 46 16.84 -25.80 -32.18
N GLY A 47 16.14 -25.51 -33.29
CA GLY A 47 14.67 -25.53 -33.36
C GLY A 47 14.00 -24.29 -32.71
N GLY A 48 14.66 -23.13 -32.74
CA GLY A 48 14.07 -21.88 -32.26
C GLY A 48 13.97 -21.72 -30.71
N LYS A 49 14.63 -22.63 -29.97
CA LYS A 49 14.61 -22.59 -28.49
C LYS A 49 15.13 -21.28 -27.91
N ARG A 50 16.19 -20.72 -28.53
CA ARG A 50 16.75 -19.43 -28.14
C ARG A 50 15.73 -18.30 -28.29
N ASP A 51 15.03 -18.24 -29.42
CA ASP A 51 14.03 -17.20 -29.67
C ASP A 51 12.81 -17.35 -28.76
N ALA A 52 12.41 -18.60 -28.44
CA ALA A 52 11.36 -18.87 -27.48
C ALA A 52 11.76 -18.38 -26.06
N ARG A 53 13.00 -18.67 -25.63
CA ARG A 53 13.55 -18.20 -24.36
C ARG A 53 13.60 -16.67 -24.29
N MET A 54 14.04 -16.02 -25.36
CA MET A 54 14.10 -14.55 -25.44
C MET A 54 12.70 -13.92 -25.39
N ARG A 55 11.72 -14.52 -26.11
CA ARG A 55 10.33 -14.04 -26.04
C ARG A 55 9.74 -14.21 -24.64
N ALA A 56 9.94 -15.37 -24.00
CA ALA A 56 9.49 -15.62 -22.65
C ALA A 56 10.07 -14.61 -21.64
N ALA A 57 11.38 -14.32 -21.75
CA ALA A 57 12.02 -13.33 -20.90
C ALA A 57 11.49 -11.90 -21.16
N ALA A 58 11.22 -11.54 -22.42
CA ALA A 58 10.61 -10.25 -22.76
C ALA A 58 9.18 -10.12 -22.18
N ARG A 59 8.36 -11.16 -22.30
CA ARG A 59 7.02 -11.19 -21.68
C ARG A 59 7.08 -11.11 -20.15
N GLY A 60 8.05 -11.80 -19.53
CA GLY A 60 8.30 -11.69 -18.10
C GLY A 60 8.62 -10.26 -17.65
N ARG A 61 9.34 -9.50 -18.49
CA ARG A 61 9.61 -8.07 -18.26
C ARG A 61 8.33 -7.22 -18.37
N ASP A 62 7.50 -7.48 -19.39
CA ASP A 62 6.23 -6.75 -19.58
C ASP A 62 5.28 -6.97 -18.37
N VAL A 63 5.24 -8.20 -17.83
CA VAL A 63 4.51 -8.52 -16.58
C VAL A 63 5.07 -7.72 -15.41
N ALA A 64 6.39 -7.69 -15.22
CA ALA A 64 7.00 -6.96 -14.10
C ALA A 64 6.79 -5.45 -14.19
N GLU A 65 6.70 -4.88 -15.40
CA GLU A 65 6.35 -3.48 -15.64
C GLU A 65 4.90 -3.19 -15.25
N ALA A 66 3.95 -4.04 -15.67
CA ALA A 66 2.55 -3.93 -15.31
C ALA A 66 2.33 -4.09 -13.79
N GLU A 67 3.07 -4.98 -13.12
CA GLU A 67 3.07 -5.13 -11.66
C GLU A 67 3.54 -3.87 -10.95
N LEU A 68 4.60 -3.23 -11.45
CA LEU A 68 5.09 -1.97 -10.90
C LEU A 68 4.04 -0.87 -11.00
N ASP A 69 3.37 -0.77 -12.14
CA ASP A 69 2.34 0.26 -12.36
C ASP A 69 1.08 -0.02 -11.53
N ALA A 70 0.70 -1.29 -11.35
CA ALA A 70 -0.37 -1.67 -10.43
C ALA A 70 0.00 -1.30 -8.98
N ALA A 71 1.22 -1.58 -8.54
CA ALA A 71 1.70 -1.21 -7.21
C ALA A 71 1.70 0.31 -6.97
N LYS A 72 2.12 1.10 -7.97
CA LYS A 72 2.04 2.57 -7.90
C LYS A 72 0.61 3.08 -7.78
N ALA A 73 -0.31 2.53 -8.60
CA ALA A 73 -1.72 2.89 -8.56
C ALA A 73 -2.36 2.58 -7.20
N ASN A 74 -2.08 1.40 -6.65
CA ASN A 74 -2.54 1.00 -5.33
C ASN A 74 -2.00 1.93 -4.24
N LEU A 75 -0.69 2.24 -4.26
CA LEU A 75 -0.10 3.16 -3.29
C LEU A 75 -0.76 4.54 -3.33
N VAL A 76 -1.04 5.08 -4.52
CA VAL A 76 -1.75 6.36 -4.65
C VAL A 76 -3.17 6.28 -4.08
N ALA A 77 -3.87 5.16 -4.29
CA ALA A 77 -5.20 4.94 -3.74
C ALA A 77 -5.15 4.87 -2.20
N ASP A 78 -4.20 4.12 -1.64
CA ASP A 78 -4.01 3.97 -0.19
C ASP A 78 -3.67 5.30 0.49
N VAL A 79 -2.76 6.07 -0.11
CA VAL A 79 -2.40 7.41 0.40
C VAL A 79 -3.62 8.34 0.38
N ARG A 80 -4.43 8.34 -0.69
CA ARG A 80 -5.67 9.13 -0.75
C ARG A 80 -6.66 8.71 0.32
N LEU A 81 -6.86 7.41 0.49
CA LEU A 81 -7.76 6.87 1.52
C LEU A 81 -7.31 7.28 2.93
N ALA A 82 -6.03 7.14 3.23
CA ALA A 82 -5.46 7.54 4.51
C ALA A 82 -5.53 9.06 4.74
N PHE A 83 -5.34 9.87 3.68
CA PHE A 83 -5.47 11.33 3.76
C PHE A 83 -6.90 11.76 4.10
N PHE A 84 -7.90 11.23 3.40
CA PHE A 84 -9.30 11.51 3.73
C PHE A 84 -9.70 10.94 5.09
N GLY A 85 -9.15 9.78 5.47
CA GLY A 85 -9.30 9.23 6.82
C GLY A 85 -8.81 10.18 7.92
N LEU A 86 -7.68 10.83 7.70
CA LEU A 86 -7.14 11.84 8.61
C LEU A 86 -8.04 13.08 8.65
N LEU A 87 -8.52 13.58 7.51
CA LEU A 87 -9.46 14.73 7.46
C LEU A 87 -10.73 14.44 8.25
N VAL A 88 -11.32 13.25 8.08
CA VAL A 88 -12.51 12.84 8.83
C VAL A 88 -12.22 12.76 10.34
N ALA A 89 -11.06 12.20 10.72
CA ALA A 89 -10.67 12.12 12.13
C ALA A 89 -10.46 13.51 12.77
N GLN A 90 -9.88 14.45 12.03
CA GLN A 90 -9.74 15.85 12.46
C GLN A 90 -11.10 16.51 12.67
N GLN A 91 -12.04 16.33 11.75
CA GLN A 91 -13.37 16.91 11.86
C GLN A 91 -14.15 16.31 13.04
N ARG A 92 -14.00 14.99 13.29
CA ARG A 92 -14.58 14.33 14.47
C ARG A 92 -14.02 14.88 15.79
N GLU A 93 -12.72 15.13 15.85
CA GLU A 93 -12.09 15.73 17.04
C GLU A 93 -12.68 17.11 17.34
N VAL A 94 -12.84 17.95 16.30
CA VAL A 94 -13.46 19.29 16.47
C VAL A 94 -14.90 19.17 16.97
N LEU A 95 -15.70 18.28 16.36
CA LEU A 95 -17.09 18.07 16.75
C LEU A 95 -17.21 17.54 18.18
N ALA A 96 -16.37 16.56 18.55
CA ALA A 96 -16.35 16.02 19.91
C ALA A 96 -15.98 17.10 20.96
N GLY A 97 -15.04 18.00 20.62
CA GLY A 97 -14.71 19.15 21.46
C GLY A 97 -15.91 20.07 21.67
N GLN A 98 -16.64 20.44 20.61
CA GLN A 98 -17.83 21.25 20.68
C GLN A 98 -18.94 20.57 21.52
N THR A 99 -19.11 19.25 21.34
CA THR A 99 -20.08 18.47 22.14
C THR A 99 -19.74 18.49 23.62
N LEU A 100 -18.45 18.37 23.96
CA LEU A 100 -18.00 18.47 25.36
C LEU A 100 -18.26 19.85 25.95
N ASP A 101 -18.01 20.94 25.22
CA ASP A 101 -18.27 22.30 25.70
C ASP A 101 -19.76 22.53 25.97
N ILE A 102 -20.64 21.99 25.12
CA ILE A 102 -22.09 22.01 25.32
C ILE A 102 -22.46 21.21 26.58
N ALA A 103 -21.92 20.00 26.74
CA ALA A 103 -22.21 19.14 27.91
C ALA A 103 -21.76 19.81 29.23
N ARG A 104 -20.59 20.44 29.25
CA ARG A 104 -20.09 21.21 30.39
C ARG A 104 -21.02 22.35 30.76
N SER A 105 -21.45 23.15 29.79
CA SER A 105 -22.38 24.23 29.97
C SER A 105 -23.73 23.74 30.52
N ALA A 106 -24.24 22.64 30.00
CA ALA A 106 -25.45 22.00 30.46
C ALA A 106 -25.38 21.53 31.92
N ARG A 107 -24.23 20.87 32.27
CA ARG A 107 -23.99 20.45 33.68
C ARG A 107 -23.93 21.64 34.63
N GLU A 108 -23.23 22.71 34.26
CA GLU A 108 -23.18 23.93 35.08
C GLU A 108 -24.56 24.54 35.30
N ALA A 109 -25.36 24.63 34.24
CA ALA A 109 -26.73 25.15 34.33
C ALA A 109 -27.62 24.28 35.22
N ALA A 110 -27.54 22.94 35.06
CA ALA A 110 -28.27 22.00 35.90
C ALA A 110 -27.86 22.10 37.38
N SER A 111 -26.56 22.17 37.66
CA SER A 111 -26.05 22.32 39.02
C SER A 111 -26.53 23.63 39.69
N LYS A 112 -26.51 24.75 38.98
CA LYS A 112 -27.02 26.04 39.46
C LYS A 112 -28.53 25.96 39.77
N ARG A 113 -29.33 25.31 38.93
CA ARG A 113 -30.78 25.11 39.14
C ARG A 113 -31.06 24.23 40.37
N VAL A 114 -30.31 23.16 40.55
CA VAL A 114 -30.43 22.27 41.73
C VAL A 114 -30.04 23.02 43.01
N ALA A 115 -28.94 23.78 42.99
CA ALA A 115 -28.48 24.57 44.13
C ALA A 115 -29.51 25.65 44.53
N ALA A 116 -30.24 26.19 43.56
CA ALA A 116 -31.33 27.13 43.78
C ALA A 116 -32.66 26.47 44.17
N GLY A 117 -32.72 25.17 44.34
CA GLY A 117 -33.95 24.41 44.65
C GLY A 117 -34.98 24.37 43.50
N LYS A 118 -34.57 24.72 42.28
CA LYS A 118 -35.44 24.80 41.09
C LYS A 118 -35.41 23.54 40.21
N ALA A 119 -34.62 22.53 40.57
CA ALA A 119 -34.51 21.26 39.88
C ALA A 119 -34.19 20.12 40.85
N ALA A 120 -34.56 18.89 40.48
CA ALA A 120 -34.23 17.71 41.27
C ALA A 120 -32.73 17.36 41.16
N PRO A 121 -32.08 16.83 42.22
CA PRO A 121 -30.67 16.40 42.18
C PRO A 121 -30.35 15.43 41.05
N LEU A 122 -31.30 14.61 40.61
CA LEU A 122 -31.18 13.69 39.50
C LEU A 122 -30.83 14.41 38.17
N GLU A 123 -31.29 15.65 37.96
CA GLU A 123 -30.93 16.41 36.75
C GLU A 123 -29.46 16.74 36.70
N ALA A 124 -28.83 17.13 37.82
CA ALA A 124 -27.40 17.39 37.89
C ALA A 124 -26.59 16.10 37.68
N ASN A 125 -27.03 14.97 38.22
CA ASN A 125 -26.38 13.68 38.03
C ASN A 125 -26.43 13.24 36.53
N ARG A 126 -27.59 13.38 35.88
CA ARG A 126 -27.73 13.08 34.44
C ARG A 126 -26.82 13.96 33.59
N ALA A 127 -26.74 15.25 33.87
CA ALA A 127 -25.88 16.18 33.16
C ALA A 127 -24.38 15.85 33.39
N SER A 128 -24.01 15.42 34.59
CA SER A 128 -22.64 14.96 34.88
C SER A 128 -22.27 13.69 34.11
N VAL A 129 -23.17 12.72 34.00
CA VAL A 129 -22.95 11.51 33.19
C VAL A 129 -22.80 11.87 31.69
N ALA A 130 -23.61 12.79 31.18
CA ALA A 130 -23.51 13.27 29.81
C ALA A 130 -22.15 13.96 29.53
N GLU A 131 -21.66 14.78 30.47
CA GLU A 131 -20.32 15.38 30.36
C GLU A 131 -19.24 14.33 30.35
N SER A 132 -19.25 13.33 31.27
CA SER A 132 -18.25 12.26 31.30
C SER A 132 -18.26 11.43 30.00
N SER A 133 -19.44 11.21 29.41
CA SER A 133 -19.58 10.54 28.12
C SER A 133 -18.93 11.36 26.99
N ALA A 134 -19.16 12.68 26.98
CA ALA A 134 -18.57 13.59 25.99
C ALA A 134 -17.03 13.71 26.14
N GLU A 135 -16.52 13.68 27.39
CA GLU A 135 -15.08 13.62 27.65
C GLU A 135 -14.43 12.34 27.08
N LEU A 136 -15.08 11.20 27.27
CA LEU A 136 -14.61 9.93 26.68
C LEU A 136 -14.63 9.98 25.16
N GLU A 137 -15.69 10.53 24.55
CA GLU A 137 -15.79 10.67 23.09
C GLU A 137 -14.69 11.58 22.54
N GLN A 138 -14.38 12.70 23.21
CA GLN A 138 -13.28 13.58 22.82
C GLN A 138 -11.93 12.86 22.90
N ALA A 139 -11.66 12.12 23.98
CA ALA A 139 -10.42 11.35 24.12
C ALA A 139 -10.28 10.28 23.02
N GLN A 140 -11.36 9.61 22.66
CA GLN A 140 -11.40 8.65 21.56
C GLN A 140 -11.14 9.31 20.20
N ALA A 141 -11.76 10.47 19.94
CA ALA A 141 -11.55 11.21 18.69
C ALA A 141 -10.08 11.67 18.54
N GLN A 142 -9.47 12.16 19.63
CA GLN A 142 -8.05 12.52 19.66
C GLN A 142 -7.14 11.31 19.39
N ALA A 143 -7.46 10.15 19.97
CA ALA A 143 -6.73 8.92 19.72
C ALA A 143 -6.85 8.49 18.25
N ALA A 144 -8.07 8.52 17.68
CA ALA A 144 -8.34 8.20 16.29
C ALA A 144 -7.56 9.11 15.32
N LYS A 145 -7.50 10.43 15.59
CA LYS A 145 -6.69 11.37 14.80
C LYS A 145 -5.21 11.02 14.84
N ARG A 146 -4.66 10.66 16.02
CA ARG A 146 -3.25 10.23 16.12
C ARG A 146 -2.97 8.99 15.30
N VAL A 147 -3.85 7.98 15.35
CA VAL A 147 -3.73 6.75 14.57
C VAL A 147 -3.80 7.03 13.07
N ALA A 148 -4.77 7.81 12.61
CA ALA A 148 -4.92 8.18 11.20
C ALA A 148 -3.68 8.93 10.68
N ARG A 149 -3.09 9.83 11.48
CA ARG A 149 -1.84 10.53 11.14
C ARG A 149 -0.67 9.55 10.99
N GLN A 150 -0.53 8.60 11.91
CA GLN A 150 0.53 7.59 11.85
C GLN A 150 0.38 6.67 10.64
N GLN A 151 -0.85 6.28 10.28
CA GLN A 151 -1.13 5.49 9.08
C GLN A 151 -0.70 6.21 7.81
N LEU A 152 -1.08 7.48 7.67
CA LEU A 152 -0.66 8.29 6.52
C LEU A 152 0.87 8.45 6.48
N GLN A 153 1.51 8.70 7.62
CA GLN A 153 2.97 8.85 7.71
C GLN A 153 3.70 7.55 7.32
N ALA A 154 3.18 6.39 7.70
CA ALA A 154 3.75 5.10 7.34
C ALA A 154 3.73 4.86 5.82
N LEU A 155 2.63 5.24 5.13
CA LEU A 155 2.51 5.12 3.68
C LEU A 155 3.46 6.05 2.91
N ILE A 156 3.81 7.21 3.47
CA ILE A 156 4.72 8.19 2.84
C ILE A 156 6.21 7.84 3.08
N GLY A 157 6.50 6.79 3.86
CA GLY A 157 7.86 6.30 4.09
C GLY A 157 8.45 6.57 5.47
N GLY A 158 7.66 7.06 6.43
CA GLY A 158 7.97 7.09 7.86
C GLY A 158 9.13 7.99 8.35
N THR A 159 10.06 8.33 7.47
CA THR A 159 11.29 9.09 7.79
C THR A 159 11.21 10.58 7.42
N GLY A 160 10.08 11.00 6.86
CA GLY A 160 9.84 12.38 6.48
C GLY A 160 9.51 13.29 7.66
N PRO A 161 9.51 14.63 7.47
CA PRO A 161 9.10 15.57 8.48
C PRO A 161 7.68 15.27 8.95
N VAL A 162 7.43 15.41 10.26
CA VAL A 162 6.10 15.28 10.82
C VAL A 162 5.24 16.39 10.20
N PHE A 163 4.29 16.01 9.35
CA PHE A 163 3.38 16.97 8.75
C PHE A 163 2.31 17.41 9.76
N GLY A 164 1.84 18.64 9.59
CA GLY A 164 0.77 19.23 10.39
C GLY A 164 -0.59 18.56 10.15
N ASP A 165 -1.66 19.33 10.36
CA ASP A 165 -3.00 18.88 10.05
C ASP A 165 -3.23 18.84 8.52
N ALA A 166 -3.97 17.85 8.06
CA ALA A 166 -4.36 17.75 6.66
C ALA A 166 -5.34 18.88 6.33
N GLN A 167 -5.17 19.50 5.17
CA GLN A 167 -6.03 20.56 4.68
C GLN A 167 -6.84 20.06 3.49
N GLY A 168 -8.17 20.23 3.55
CA GLY A 168 -9.07 19.78 2.49
C GLY A 168 -10.52 20.03 2.86
N GLN A 169 -11.42 19.84 1.90
CA GLN A 169 -12.86 19.94 2.07
C GLN A 169 -13.48 18.55 1.92
N LEU A 170 -14.37 18.18 2.86
CA LEU A 170 -15.06 16.89 2.85
C LEU A 170 -16.45 16.97 2.21
N ASP A 171 -16.97 18.16 2.01
CA ASP A 171 -18.30 18.45 1.50
C ASP A 171 -18.34 18.60 -0.03
N VAL A 172 -17.18 18.75 -0.67
CA VAL A 172 -17.09 18.86 -2.13
C VAL A 172 -16.78 17.47 -2.74
N LEU A 173 -17.82 16.77 -3.14
CA LEU A 173 -17.69 15.50 -3.85
C LEU A 173 -17.61 15.76 -5.36
N PRO A 174 -16.61 15.17 -6.07
CA PRO A 174 -16.57 15.24 -7.51
C PRO A 174 -17.80 14.53 -8.11
N PRO A 175 -18.29 14.96 -9.29
CA PRO A 175 -19.37 14.26 -9.96
C PRO A 175 -19.00 12.81 -10.25
N VAL A 176 -19.95 11.91 -10.09
CA VAL A 176 -19.75 10.49 -10.39
C VAL A 176 -19.57 10.35 -11.92
N PRO A 177 -18.48 9.76 -12.41
CA PRO A 177 -18.28 9.56 -13.84
C PRO A 177 -19.34 8.63 -14.44
N GLU A 178 -19.68 8.83 -15.71
CA GLU A 178 -20.56 7.92 -16.43
C GLU A 178 -19.97 6.50 -16.50
N ILE A 179 -20.85 5.50 -16.50
CA ILE A 179 -20.45 4.09 -16.46
C ILE A 179 -19.56 3.70 -17.65
N GLY A 180 -19.80 4.28 -18.84
CA GLY A 180 -18.99 4.04 -20.04
C GLY A 180 -17.54 4.52 -19.88
N ILE A 181 -17.33 5.65 -19.17
CA ILE A 181 -15.99 6.14 -18.85
C ILE A 181 -15.30 5.21 -17.85
N LEU A 182 -16.04 4.68 -16.88
CA LEU A 182 -15.49 3.74 -15.91
C LEU A 182 -15.10 2.41 -16.57
N GLN A 183 -15.91 1.90 -17.50
CA GLN A 183 -15.61 0.68 -18.24
C GLN A 183 -14.34 0.83 -19.09
N SER A 184 -14.20 1.93 -19.85
CA SER A 184 -12.99 2.18 -20.65
C SER A 184 -11.73 2.32 -19.80
N ARG A 185 -11.82 2.94 -18.62
CA ARG A 185 -10.71 3.02 -17.66
C ARG A 185 -10.36 1.67 -17.05
N LEU A 186 -11.37 0.82 -16.79
CA LEU A 186 -11.16 -0.52 -16.26
C LEU A 186 -10.36 -1.39 -17.25
N GLU A 187 -10.67 -1.33 -18.54
CA GLU A 187 -9.92 -2.05 -19.58
C GLU A 187 -8.45 -1.64 -19.68
N GLN A 188 -8.13 -0.40 -19.33
CA GLN A 188 -6.79 0.15 -19.31
C GLN A 188 -6.11 -0.01 -17.93
N SER A 189 -6.79 -0.63 -16.96
CA SER A 189 -6.23 -0.78 -15.62
C SER A 189 -4.99 -1.69 -15.61
N PRO A 190 -3.95 -1.35 -14.84
CA PRO A 190 -2.72 -2.15 -14.77
C PRO A 190 -2.96 -3.62 -14.38
N SER A 191 -3.98 -3.89 -13.57
CA SER A 191 -4.34 -5.25 -13.15
C SER A 191 -4.90 -6.09 -14.30
N ILE A 192 -5.70 -5.50 -15.20
CA ILE A 192 -6.18 -6.20 -16.39
C ILE A 192 -5.05 -6.39 -17.40
N GLN A 193 -4.16 -5.41 -17.55
CA GLN A 193 -2.99 -5.56 -18.42
C GLN A 193 -2.05 -6.66 -17.92
N GLN A 194 -1.78 -6.72 -16.61
CA GLN A 194 -1.02 -7.80 -16.01
C GLN A 194 -1.64 -9.17 -16.31
N ALA A 195 -2.96 -9.32 -16.13
CA ALA A 195 -3.66 -10.57 -16.43
C ALA A 195 -3.53 -10.97 -17.91
N ARG A 196 -3.61 -10.02 -18.85
CA ARG A 196 -3.42 -10.28 -20.29
C ARG A 196 -2.02 -10.79 -20.59
N PHE A 197 -0.97 -10.14 -20.06
CA PHE A 197 0.42 -10.57 -20.28
C PHE A 197 0.76 -11.93 -19.64
N THR A 198 0.00 -12.34 -18.63
CA THR A 198 0.22 -13.64 -17.97
C THR A 198 -0.39 -14.80 -18.78
N VAL A 199 -1.38 -14.54 -19.64
CA VAL A 199 -2.09 -15.58 -20.42
C VAL A 199 -1.48 -15.76 -21.82
N GLU A 200 -0.76 -14.77 -22.37
CA GLU A 200 -0.04 -14.84 -23.65
C GLU A 200 1.36 -15.46 -23.51
#